data_e492b22d085551ce6bd03aa331ec5354
#
_entry.id   e492b22d085551ce6bd03aa331ec5354
#
_cell.length_a   1.000
_cell.length_b   1.000
_cell.length_c   1.000
_cell.angle_alpha   90.00
_cell.angle_beta   90.00
_cell.angle_gamma   90.00
#
_symmetry.space_group_name_H-M   'P 1'
#
loop_
_entity.id
_entity.type
_entity.pdbx_description
1 polymer ?
#
loop_
_entity_poly.entity_id
_entity_poly.type
_entity_poly.pdbx_seq_one_letter_code
_entity_poly.pdbx_strand_id
1 'polypeptide(L)'
;VSSAASDVYKRQMYFMAKNYPERIKKNILDLIKDELGSDYDVDKHFTPSYNPWDQRVCLVPDSDLFKALKENKASMVTDTISEFESDGVMLDSGQKIIADIIITATGIELNSLNDINVTIDKYKVNAHSRLTYKGMMLSGVPNFAYSFGYVNASWTLRADLTCEYVCRLINLMDKKGVECCMPI
;
A
#
# COMPACT_ATOMS: atom_id res chain seq x y z
N VAL A 1 -7.53 -23.00 -6.26
CA VAL A 1 -6.38 -22.92 -5.35
C VAL A 1 -6.92 -22.59 -3.97
N SER A 2 -6.63 -23.43 -2.95
CA SER A 2 -7.08 -23.14 -1.58
C SER A 2 -6.48 -21.81 -1.09
N SER A 3 -7.22 -21.08 -0.27
CA SER A 3 -6.75 -19.80 0.32
C SER A 3 -5.39 -19.99 1.04
N ALA A 4 -5.20 -21.11 1.72
CA ALA A 4 -3.95 -21.44 2.41
C ALA A 4 -2.74 -21.57 1.45
N ALA A 5 -2.91 -22.19 0.29
CA ALA A 5 -1.83 -22.29 -0.70
C ALA A 5 -1.47 -20.93 -1.29
N SER A 6 -2.46 -20.06 -1.52
CA SER A 6 -2.23 -18.68 -1.95
C SER A 6 -1.44 -17.87 -0.92
N ASP A 7 -1.73 -18.04 0.36
CA ASP A 7 -1.05 -17.31 1.43
C ASP A 7 0.39 -17.78 1.64
N VAL A 8 0.64 -19.09 1.53
CA VAL A 8 2.00 -19.65 1.56
C VAL A 8 2.82 -19.11 0.39
N TYR A 9 2.26 -19.10 -0.82
CA TYR A 9 2.94 -18.56 -2.00
C TYR A 9 3.28 -17.06 -1.84
N LYS A 10 2.34 -16.23 -1.40
CA LYS A 10 2.57 -14.80 -1.17
C LYS A 10 3.67 -14.56 -0.13
N ARG A 11 3.64 -15.33 0.96
CA ARG A 11 4.66 -15.24 2.02
C ARG A 11 6.04 -15.64 1.51
N GLN A 12 6.12 -16.69 0.70
CA GLN A 12 7.36 -17.14 0.08
C GLN A 12 7.90 -16.09 -0.90
N MET A 13 7.06 -15.52 -1.76
CA MET A 13 7.45 -14.46 -2.70
C MET A 13 7.95 -13.21 -1.95
N TYR A 14 7.26 -12.80 -0.88
CA TYR A 14 7.73 -11.70 -0.03
C TYR A 14 9.11 -11.97 0.58
N PHE A 15 9.30 -13.17 1.17
CA PHE A 15 10.59 -13.58 1.74
C PHE A 15 11.69 -13.55 0.69
N MET A 16 11.44 -14.09 -0.49
CA MET A 16 12.40 -14.10 -1.60
C MET A 16 12.72 -12.67 -2.07
N ALA A 17 11.74 -11.81 -2.18
CA ALA A 17 11.93 -10.41 -2.59
C ALA A 17 12.79 -9.62 -1.57
N LYS A 18 12.62 -9.88 -0.27
CA LYS A 18 13.40 -9.20 0.77
C LYS A 18 14.84 -9.70 0.88
N ASN A 19 15.07 -10.98 0.63
CA ASN A 19 16.41 -11.57 0.78
C ASN A 19 17.20 -11.63 -0.53
N TYR A 20 16.51 -11.67 -1.67
CA TYR A 20 17.11 -11.76 -3.01
C TYR A 20 16.45 -10.77 -3.99
N PRO A 21 16.45 -9.46 -3.69
CA PRO A 21 15.68 -8.46 -4.43
C PRO A 21 16.06 -8.41 -5.92
N GLU A 22 17.34 -8.46 -6.25
CA GLU A 22 17.82 -8.39 -7.64
C GLU A 22 17.34 -9.59 -8.47
N ARG A 23 17.31 -10.78 -7.88
CA ARG A 23 16.80 -11.98 -8.56
C ARG A 23 15.31 -11.87 -8.84
N ILE A 24 14.53 -11.37 -7.88
CA ILE A 24 13.08 -11.20 -8.05
C ILE A 24 12.80 -10.07 -9.03
N LYS A 25 13.54 -8.95 -8.97
CA LYS A 25 13.44 -7.85 -9.92
C LYS A 25 13.69 -8.34 -11.34
N LYS A 26 14.79 -9.08 -11.54
CA LYS A 26 15.10 -9.68 -12.84
C LYS A 26 13.99 -10.58 -13.36
N ASN A 27 13.48 -11.50 -12.51
CA ASN A 27 12.41 -12.40 -12.91
C ASN A 27 11.13 -11.64 -13.32
N ILE A 28 10.78 -10.56 -12.61
CA ILE A 28 9.63 -9.73 -12.96
C ILE A 28 9.85 -9.06 -14.32
N LEU A 29 11.04 -8.48 -14.53
CA LEU A 29 11.37 -7.83 -15.80
C LEU A 29 11.41 -8.81 -16.97
N ASP A 30 11.96 -10.01 -16.76
CA ASP A 30 11.97 -11.07 -17.78
C ASP A 30 10.55 -11.46 -18.19
N LEU A 31 9.63 -11.65 -17.23
CA LEU A 31 8.21 -11.93 -17.51
C LEU A 31 7.54 -10.78 -18.28
N ILE A 32 7.85 -9.53 -17.98
CA ILE A 32 7.31 -8.37 -18.70
C ILE A 32 7.90 -8.31 -20.14
N LYS A 33 9.19 -8.62 -20.31
CA LYS A 33 9.84 -8.70 -21.63
C LYS A 33 9.23 -9.82 -22.50
N ASP A 34 8.98 -10.96 -21.89
CA ASP A 34 8.30 -12.08 -22.57
C ASP A 34 6.88 -11.68 -23.03
N GLU A 35 6.18 -10.91 -22.22
CA GLU A 35 4.83 -10.44 -22.53
C GLU A 35 4.81 -9.33 -23.58
N LEU A 36 5.67 -8.31 -23.49
CA LEU A 36 5.68 -7.14 -24.36
C LEU A 36 6.50 -7.33 -25.66
N GLY A 37 7.47 -8.24 -25.66
CA GLY A 37 8.40 -8.46 -26.77
C GLY A 37 9.65 -7.57 -26.69
N SER A 38 10.60 -7.88 -27.59
CA SER A 38 11.95 -7.26 -27.59
C SER A 38 11.96 -5.78 -27.98
N ASP A 39 10.93 -5.34 -28.69
CA ASP A 39 10.88 -3.97 -29.25
C ASP A 39 10.37 -2.92 -28.24
N TYR A 40 9.89 -3.37 -27.08
CA TYR A 40 9.42 -2.49 -26.04
C TYR A 40 10.52 -2.21 -25.00
N ASP A 41 10.74 -0.94 -24.67
CA ASP A 41 11.76 -0.52 -23.70
C ASP A 41 11.30 -0.78 -22.25
N VAL A 42 11.30 -2.07 -21.87
CA VAL A 42 10.89 -2.52 -20.53
C VAL A 42 11.78 -1.93 -19.45
N ASP A 43 13.09 -1.78 -19.72
CA ASP A 43 14.05 -1.31 -18.73
C ASP A 43 13.79 0.17 -18.37
N LYS A 44 13.36 0.99 -19.33
CA LYS A 44 12.96 2.38 -19.10
C LYS A 44 11.65 2.47 -18.31
N HIS A 45 10.64 1.70 -18.70
CA HIS A 45 9.28 1.92 -18.26
C HIS A 45 8.86 1.09 -17.03
N PHE A 46 9.55 -0.04 -16.77
CA PHE A 46 9.17 -0.98 -15.72
C PHE A 46 10.26 -1.21 -14.66
N THR A 47 11.33 -0.41 -14.66
CA THR A 47 12.40 -0.53 -13.67
C THR A 47 12.35 0.63 -12.67
N PRO A 48 11.59 0.50 -11.58
CA PRO A 48 11.55 1.52 -10.54
C PRO A 48 12.88 1.57 -9.77
N SER A 49 13.12 2.70 -9.09
CA SER A 49 14.33 2.93 -8.27
C SER A 49 14.34 2.11 -6.97
N TYR A 50 13.22 1.51 -6.59
CA TYR A 50 13.05 0.70 -5.37
C TYR A 50 12.97 -0.79 -5.71
N ASN A 51 13.20 -1.63 -4.70
CA ASN A 51 13.13 -3.07 -4.86
C ASN A 51 11.70 -3.60 -4.74
N PRO A 52 11.42 -4.80 -5.30
CA PRO A 52 10.12 -5.45 -5.12
C PRO A 52 9.75 -5.57 -3.64
N TRP A 53 8.53 -5.18 -3.28
CA TRP A 53 7.99 -5.14 -1.92
C TRP A 53 8.59 -4.08 -0.98
N ASP A 54 9.46 -3.19 -1.43
CA ASP A 54 9.72 -1.94 -0.72
C ASP A 54 8.51 -1.02 -0.82
N GLN A 55 7.85 -1.09 -1.96
CA GLN A 55 6.48 -0.61 -2.15
C GLN A 55 5.60 -1.77 -2.62
N ARG A 56 4.28 -1.54 -2.66
CA ARG A 56 3.32 -2.58 -3.01
C ARG A 56 3.53 -3.09 -4.44
N VAL A 57 3.71 -4.40 -4.60
CA VAL A 57 3.69 -5.04 -5.91
C VAL A 57 2.25 -5.33 -6.29
N CYS A 58 1.79 -4.71 -7.38
CA CYS A 58 0.46 -4.91 -7.92
C CYS A 58 0.49 -5.93 -9.05
N LEU A 59 -0.53 -6.81 -9.08
CA LEU A 59 -0.75 -7.71 -10.20
C LEU A 59 -1.63 -7.03 -11.24
N VAL A 60 -1.34 -7.28 -12.51
CA VAL A 60 -2.20 -6.90 -13.63
C VAL A 60 -2.99 -8.15 -14.05
N PRO A 61 -4.28 -8.27 -13.67
CA PRO A 61 -5.08 -9.43 -14.08
C PRO A 61 -5.13 -9.56 -15.59
N ASP A 62 -5.08 -10.80 -16.07
CA ASP A 62 -5.25 -11.16 -17.49
C ASP A 62 -4.32 -10.43 -18.47
N SER A 63 -3.22 -9.85 -17.98
CA SER A 63 -2.26 -9.04 -18.77
C SER A 63 -2.90 -7.83 -19.49
N ASP A 64 -3.99 -7.27 -18.98
CA ASP A 64 -4.77 -6.25 -19.69
C ASP A 64 -3.96 -5.00 -20.06
N LEU A 65 -3.10 -4.51 -19.16
CA LEU A 65 -2.20 -3.40 -19.47
C LEU A 65 -1.26 -3.73 -20.64
N PHE A 66 -0.64 -4.90 -20.60
CA PHE A 66 0.33 -5.30 -21.61
C PHE A 66 -0.33 -5.52 -22.97
N LYS A 67 -1.56 -6.06 -22.99
CA LYS A 67 -2.37 -6.16 -24.22
C LYS A 67 -2.68 -4.79 -24.82
N ALA A 68 -3.10 -3.85 -23.97
CA ALA A 68 -3.39 -2.48 -24.41
C ALA A 68 -2.15 -1.78 -25.00
N LEU A 69 -0.97 -1.99 -24.40
CA LEU A 69 0.29 -1.47 -24.93
C LEU A 69 0.66 -2.09 -26.28
N LYS A 70 0.55 -3.43 -26.42
CA LYS A 70 0.81 -4.13 -27.69
C LYS A 70 -0.13 -3.69 -28.82
N GLU A 71 -1.38 -3.45 -28.48
CA GLU A 71 -2.42 -3.06 -29.45
C GLU A 71 -2.41 -1.54 -29.72
N ASN A 72 -1.45 -0.78 -29.18
CA ASN A 72 -1.37 0.67 -29.27
C ASN A 72 -2.63 1.41 -28.80
N LYS A 73 -3.40 0.78 -27.89
CA LYS A 73 -4.55 1.39 -27.21
C LYS A 73 -4.13 2.21 -25.99
N ALA A 74 -2.93 1.99 -25.50
CA ALA A 74 -2.29 2.73 -24.43
C ALA A 74 -0.84 3.01 -24.78
N SER A 75 -0.29 4.07 -24.20
CA SER A 75 1.14 4.37 -24.25
C SER A 75 1.66 4.63 -22.83
N MET A 76 2.93 4.37 -22.61
CA MET A 76 3.60 4.64 -21.34
C MET A 76 4.68 5.69 -21.53
N VAL A 77 4.65 6.71 -20.70
CA VAL A 77 5.67 7.76 -20.67
C VAL A 77 6.28 7.75 -19.27
N THR A 78 7.61 7.69 -19.20
CA THR A 78 8.36 7.71 -17.93
C THR A 78 9.17 8.99 -17.87
N ASP A 79 8.63 9.97 -17.17
CA ASP A 79 9.21 11.28 -17.00
C ASP A 79 8.58 12.00 -15.80
N THR A 80 9.12 13.14 -15.43
CA THR A 80 8.57 14.02 -14.39
C THR A 80 7.65 15.06 -15.02
N ILE A 81 6.52 15.31 -14.34
CA ILE A 81 5.58 16.35 -14.75
C ILE A 81 6.13 17.71 -14.29
N SER A 82 6.36 18.61 -15.24
CA SER A 82 6.76 19.99 -14.99
C SER A 82 5.57 20.87 -14.60
N GLU A 83 4.51 20.82 -15.42
CA GLU A 83 3.30 21.61 -15.18
C GLU A 83 2.06 21.03 -15.86
N PHE A 84 0.89 21.42 -15.37
CA PHE A 84 -0.39 21.14 -16.01
C PHE A 84 -0.80 22.34 -16.86
N GLU A 85 -1.17 22.06 -18.10
CA GLU A 85 -1.64 23.07 -19.04
C GLU A 85 -3.14 22.88 -19.34
N SER A 86 -3.73 23.85 -20.06
CA SER A 86 -5.17 23.82 -20.36
C SER A 86 -5.61 22.66 -21.25
N ASP A 87 -4.70 22.06 -21.99
CA ASP A 87 -4.93 21.00 -22.95
C ASP A 87 -4.08 19.75 -22.71
N GLY A 88 -3.41 19.65 -21.55
CA GLY A 88 -2.60 18.49 -21.25
C GLY A 88 -1.56 18.69 -20.14
N VAL A 89 -0.47 17.97 -20.28
CA VAL A 89 0.63 17.92 -19.29
C VAL A 89 1.95 18.17 -19.99
N MET A 90 2.77 19.07 -19.44
CA MET A 90 4.15 19.33 -19.86
C MET A 90 5.10 18.52 -19.00
N LEU A 91 6.06 17.84 -19.62
CA LEU A 91 7.09 17.04 -18.96
C LEU A 91 8.42 17.80 -18.88
N ASP A 92 9.30 17.41 -17.94
CA ASP A 92 10.64 18.01 -17.79
C ASP A 92 11.51 17.83 -19.03
N SER A 93 11.29 16.79 -19.82
CA SER A 93 11.93 16.58 -21.12
C SER A 93 11.50 17.60 -22.20
N GLY A 94 10.49 18.40 -21.92
CA GLY A 94 9.88 19.30 -22.92
C GLY A 94 8.80 18.62 -23.79
N GLN A 95 8.53 17.33 -23.56
CA GLN A 95 7.43 16.65 -24.24
C GLN A 95 6.10 17.09 -23.64
N LYS A 96 5.13 17.43 -24.51
CA LYS A 96 3.75 17.71 -24.12
C LYS A 96 2.86 16.50 -24.42
N ILE A 97 2.05 16.12 -23.44
CA ILE A 97 1.03 15.09 -23.57
C ILE A 97 -0.34 15.76 -23.60
N ILE A 98 -1.01 15.69 -24.72
CA ILE A 98 -2.37 16.21 -24.86
C ILE A 98 -3.36 15.25 -24.21
N ALA A 99 -4.27 15.77 -23.40
CA ALA A 99 -5.27 14.97 -22.69
C ALA A 99 -6.55 15.78 -22.43
N ASP A 100 -7.70 15.20 -22.73
CA ASP A 100 -9.02 15.75 -22.39
C ASP A 100 -9.37 15.50 -20.92
N ILE A 101 -8.86 14.40 -20.35
CA ILE A 101 -9.10 14.00 -18.96
C ILE A 101 -7.78 13.57 -18.35
N ILE A 102 -7.47 14.11 -17.19
CA ILE A 102 -6.29 13.74 -16.39
C ILE A 102 -6.76 13.07 -15.10
N ILE A 103 -6.30 11.84 -14.86
CA ILE A 103 -6.59 11.10 -13.64
C ILE A 103 -5.31 11.02 -12.81
N THR A 104 -5.30 11.64 -11.63
CA THR A 104 -4.17 11.57 -10.72
C THR A 104 -4.25 10.32 -9.85
N ALA A 105 -3.21 9.49 -9.90
CA ALA A 105 -3.06 8.29 -9.10
C ALA A 105 -1.66 8.22 -8.46
N THR A 106 -1.20 9.35 -7.94
CA THR A 106 0.18 9.59 -7.45
C THR A 106 0.43 9.06 -6.04
N GLY A 107 -0.51 8.30 -5.48
CA GLY A 107 -0.47 7.84 -4.10
C GLY A 107 -1.25 8.76 -3.15
N ILE A 108 -1.20 8.43 -1.88
CA ILE A 108 -1.89 9.17 -0.82
C ILE A 108 -0.92 9.45 0.32
N GLU A 109 -1.03 10.62 0.90
CA GLU A 109 -0.40 10.92 2.18
C GLU A 109 -1.22 10.26 3.29
N LEU A 110 -0.54 9.45 4.12
CA LEU A 110 -1.20 8.75 5.19
C LEU A 110 -1.42 9.68 6.38
N ASN A 111 -2.66 10.04 6.61
CA ASN A 111 -3.07 10.88 7.74
C ASN A 111 -3.84 10.05 8.77
N SER A 112 -3.11 9.29 9.59
CA SER A 112 -3.72 8.48 10.64
C SER A 112 -4.09 9.34 11.85
N LEU A 113 -5.36 9.40 12.20
CA LEU A 113 -5.93 10.12 13.36
C LEU A 113 -5.73 11.65 13.36
N ASN A 114 -5.26 12.26 12.27
CA ASN A 114 -4.90 13.69 12.28
C ASN A 114 -6.11 14.62 12.45
N ASP A 115 -7.27 14.21 11.95
CA ASP A 115 -8.51 14.98 12.06
C ASP A 115 -9.37 14.57 13.27
N ILE A 116 -8.87 13.59 14.06
CA ILE A 116 -9.55 13.13 15.27
C ILE A 116 -8.89 13.77 16.49
N ASN A 117 -9.64 14.63 17.18
CA ASN A 117 -9.19 15.18 18.45
C ASN A 117 -9.48 14.19 19.59
N VAL A 118 -8.46 13.50 20.04
CA VAL A 118 -8.54 12.61 21.21
C VAL A 118 -8.29 13.43 22.46
N THR A 119 -9.21 13.34 23.42
CA THR A 119 -9.07 13.99 24.74
C THR A 119 -9.31 12.96 25.85
N ILE A 120 -8.51 13.05 26.91
CA ILE A 120 -8.69 12.28 28.15
C ILE A 120 -8.87 13.29 29.28
N ASP A 121 -10.00 13.20 29.98
CA ASP A 121 -10.34 14.11 31.10
C ASP A 121 -10.15 15.60 30.75
N LYS A 122 -10.57 16.00 29.54
CA LYS A 122 -10.43 17.36 28.96
C LYS A 122 -9.02 17.73 28.47
N TYR A 123 -7.99 16.91 28.66
CA TYR A 123 -6.66 17.14 28.13
C TYR A 123 -6.51 16.56 26.73
N LYS A 124 -6.00 17.38 25.81
CA LYS A 124 -5.75 16.96 24.44
C LYS A 124 -4.58 15.97 24.40
N VAL A 125 -4.78 14.84 23.73
CA VAL A 125 -3.75 13.83 23.51
C VAL A 125 -3.10 14.04 22.16
N ASN A 126 -1.77 14.13 22.13
CA ASN A 126 -1.01 14.06 20.89
C ASN A 126 -0.81 12.58 20.52
N ALA A 127 -1.61 12.07 19.59
CA ALA A 127 -1.56 10.67 19.15
C ALA A 127 -0.22 10.31 18.49
N HIS A 128 0.42 11.27 17.80
CA HIS A 128 1.70 11.03 17.09
C HIS A 128 2.89 10.80 18.04
N SER A 129 2.80 11.26 19.29
CA SER A 129 3.83 11.05 20.31
C SER A 129 3.66 9.77 21.12
N ARG A 130 2.64 8.96 20.82
CA ARG A 130 2.31 7.74 21.56
C ARG A 130 2.81 6.48 20.86
N LEU A 131 3.25 5.52 21.65
CA LEU A 131 3.56 4.19 21.13
C LEU A 131 2.30 3.45 20.78
N THR A 132 2.36 2.67 19.71
CA THR A 132 1.24 1.84 19.28
C THR A 132 1.38 0.44 19.81
N TYR A 133 0.43 0.02 20.66
CA TYR A 133 0.35 -1.35 21.14
C TYR A 133 -0.37 -2.23 20.12
N LYS A 134 0.31 -3.29 19.66
CA LYS A 134 -0.19 -4.25 18.63
C LYS A 134 -0.74 -3.58 17.36
N GLY A 135 -0.37 -2.34 17.08
CA GLY A 135 -0.87 -1.59 15.92
C GLY A 135 -2.36 -1.24 16.00
N MET A 136 -2.96 -1.22 17.19
CA MET A 136 -4.39 -0.99 17.36
C MET A 136 -4.79 -0.15 18.58
N MET A 137 -3.89 0.06 19.54
CA MET A 137 -4.14 0.88 20.73
C MET A 137 -2.98 1.84 20.94
N LEU A 138 -3.22 2.97 21.60
CA LEU A 138 -2.19 3.95 21.91
C LEU A 138 -1.79 3.88 23.39
N SER A 139 -0.48 3.95 23.68
CA SER A 139 0.02 4.00 25.05
C SER A 139 -0.52 5.21 25.79
N GLY A 140 -0.97 5.01 27.03
CA GLY A 140 -1.53 6.07 27.85
C GLY A 140 -2.88 6.62 27.40
N VAL A 141 -3.60 5.90 26.51
CA VAL A 141 -4.95 6.25 26.08
C VAL A 141 -5.91 5.12 26.48
N PRO A 142 -6.76 5.34 27.50
CA PRO A 142 -7.64 4.31 28.01
C PRO A 142 -8.81 4.03 27.05
N ASN A 143 -9.22 2.76 26.98
CA ASN A 143 -10.40 2.31 26.26
C ASN A 143 -10.46 2.73 24.78
N PHE A 144 -9.32 2.94 24.17
CA PHE A 144 -9.19 3.37 22.77
C PHE A 144 -8.59 2.27 21.93
N ALA A 145 -9.28 1.89 20.87
CA ALA A 145 -8.76 1.00 19.84
C ALA A 145 -9.15 1.52 18.46
N TYR A 146 -8.27 1.30 17.48
CA TYR A 146 -8.52 1.67 16.09
C TYR A 146 -8.08 0.53 15.16
N SER A 147 -8.72 0.44 14.03
CA SER A 147 -8.36 -0.55 13.02
C SER A 147 -7.53 0.10 11.93
N PHE A 148 -6.35 -0.44 11.70
CA PHE A 148 -5.44 -0.04 10.65
C PHE A 148 -4.92 -1.26 9.91
N GLY A 149 -4.86 -1.20 8.59
CA GLY A 149 -4.44 -2.33 7.77
C GLY A 149 -2.92 -2.51 7.70
N TYR A 150 -2.50 -3.41 6.85
CA TYR A 150 -1.09 -3.56 6.49
C TYR A 150 -0.72 -2.56 5.40
N VAL A 151 0.51 -2.07 5.41
CA VAL A 151 1.01 -1.14 4.37
C VAL A 151 1.04 -1.82 3.00
N ASN A 152 1.52 -3.06 2.94
CA ASN A 152 1.75 -3.79 1.69
C ASN A 152 0.90 -5.07 1.54
N ALA A 153 -0.23 -5.17 2.25
CA ALA A 153 -1.12 -6.32 2.19
C ALA A 153 -2.59 -5.90 2.34
N SER A 154 -3.50 -6.88 2.26
CA SER A 154 -4.93 -6.62 2.44
C SER A 154 -5.24 -6.07 3.84
N TRP A 155 -6.01 -5.02 3.91
CA TRP A 155 -6.45 -4.40 5.15
C TRP A 155 -7.42 -5.28 5.94
N THR A 156 -8.25 -6.06 5.25
CA THR A 156 -9.29 -6.90 5.87
C THR A 156 -8.71 -7.89 6.86
N LEU A 157 -7.61 -8.56 6.51
CA LEU A 157 -6.95 -9.52 7.40
C LEU A 157 -6.52 -8.91 8.75
N ARG A 158 -6.00 -7.67 8.69
CA ARG A 158 -5.60 -6.97 9.90
C ARG A 158 -6.79 -6.46 10.69
N ALA A 159 -7.83 -5.98 9.99
CA ALA A 159 -9.06 -5.52 10.60
C ALA A 159 -9.75 -6.65 11.38
N ASP A 160 -9.86 -7.84 10.80
CA ASP A 160 -10.43 -9.02 11.46
C ASP A 160 -9.69 -9.38 12.74
N LEU A 161 -8.34 -9.43 12.69
CA LEU A 161 -7.52 -9.71 13.88
C LEU A 161 -7.69 -8.64 14.96
N THR A 162 -7.81 -7.37 14.57
CA THR A 162 -8.05 -6.27 15.49
C THR A 162 -9.42 -6.39 16.15
N CYS A 163 -10.47 -6.64 15.37
CA CYS A 163 -11.84 -6.82 15.89
C CYS A 163 -11.90 -8.00 16.84
N GLU A 164 -11.33 -9.14 16.48
CA GLU A 164 -11.31 -10.33 17.34
C GLU A 164 -10.59 -10.05 18.67
N TYR A 165 -9.44 -9.37 18.62
CA TYR A 165 -8.70 -9.01 19.82
C TYR A 165 -9.50 -8.08 20.73
N VAL A 166 -10.09 -7.04 20.16
CA VAL A 166 -10.90 -6.05 20.93
C VAL A 166 -12.12 -6.73 21.57
N CYS A 167 -12.83 -7.59 20.84
CA CYS A 167 -13.95 -8.34 21.40
C CYS A 167 -13.53 -9.23 22.57
N ARG A 168 -12.40 -9.95 22.43
CA ARG A 168 -11.85 -10.76 23.53
C ARG A 168 -11.43 -9.91 24.73
N LEU A 169 -10.88 -8.72 24.48
CA LEU A 169 -10.47 -7.78 25.53
C LEU A 169 -11.70 -7.29 26.31
N ILE A 170 -12.75 -6.86 25.62
CA ILE A 170 -14.00 -6.43 26.25
C ILE A 170 -14.62 -7.54 27.09
N ASN A 171 -14.75 -8.75 26.56
CA ASN A 171 -15.25 -9.91 27.31
C ASN A 171 -14.39 -10.24 28.55
N LEU A 172 -13.07 -10.02 28.48
CA LEU A 172 -12.19 -10.22 29.64
C LEU A 172 -12.41 -9.12 30.69
N MET A 173 -12.61 -7.87 30.26
CA MET A 173 -12.92 -6.74 31.13
C MET A 173 -14.22 -6.99 31.88
N ASP A 174 -15.28 -7.39 31.17
CA ASP A 174 -16.59 -7.73 31.77
C ASP A 174 -16.46 -8.86 32.79
N LYS A 175 -15.76 -9.95 32.44
CA LYS A 175 -15.52 -11.09 33.34
C LYS A 175 -14.76 -10.72 34.60
N LYS A 176 -13.89 -9.71 34.52
CA LYS A 176 -13.08 -9.22 35.66
C LYS A 176 -13.69 -8.06 36.40
N GLY A 177 -14.82 -7.51 35.93
CA GLY A 177 -15.43 -6.31 36.47
C GLY A 177 -14.52 -5.08 36.36
N VAL A 178 -13.76 -4.98 35.27
CA VAL A 178 -12.79 -3.89 35.02
C VAL A 178 -13.34 -2.97 33.94
N GLU A 179 -13.44 -1.68 34.25
CA GLU A 179 -14.02 -0.68 33.33
C GLU A 179 -12.97 0.04 32.47
N CYS A 180 -11.69 -0.09 32.80
CA CYS A 180 -10.62 0.61 32.11
C CYS A 180 -9.49 -0.35 31.69
N CYS A 181 -9.09 -0.24 30.44
CA CYS A 181 -7.92 -0.90 29.89
C CYS A 181 -7.06 0.10 29.12
N MET A 182 -5.77 0.15 29.44
CA MET A 182 -4.84 1.10 28.85
C MET A 182 -3.48 0.43 28.64
N PRO A 183 -2.87 0.46 27.44
CA PRO A 183 -1.48 0.08 27.25
C PRO A 183 -0.54 1.09 27.94
N ILE A 184 0.48 0.57 28.59
CA ILE A 184 1.49 1.38 29.28
C ILE A 184 2.75 1.46 28.42
#